data_cbfe4ab30f7c7557872c1ef6cda630c3
#
_entry.id   cbfe4ab30f7c7557872c1ef6cda630c3
#
_cell.length_a   1.000
_cell.length_b   1.000
_cell.length_c   1.000
_cell.angle_alpha   90.00
_cell.angle_beta   90.00
_cell.angle_gamma   90.00
#
_symmetry.space_group_name_H-M   'P 1'
#
loop_
_entity.id
_entity.type
_entity.pdbx_description
1 polymer ?
#
loop_
_entity_poly.entity_id
_entity_poly.type
_entity_poly.pdbx_seq_one_letter_code
_entity_poly.pdbx_strand_id
1 'polypeptide(L)'
;MKIYAFIFARGGSKGVPGKNIKLLADKPLLAHAVELANKIPDIDNVFVSTDDEDIAKVANQYGAEVIHRPKALAQDDTPEWLAWQHAIKWVNTKIGVFDVFVSLPTTSPLRNQLDVERCINALDDNSDIVLTATETTRSPWFNMVS
;
A
#
# COMPACT_ATOMS: atom_id res chain seq x y z
N MET A 1 -20.00 -1.52 -4.67
CA MET A 1 -18.98 -1.40 -3.61
C MET A 1 -17.74 -0.83 -4.26
N LYS A 2 -17.19 0.27 -3.74
CA LYS A 2 -15.96 0.91 -4.26
C LYS A 2 -14.77 0.43 -3.45
N ILE A 3 -13.81 -0.21 -4.10
CA ILE A 3 -12.62 -0.80 -3.49
C ILE A 3 -11.39 -0.06 -3.99
N TYR A 4 -10.65 0.58 -3.10
CA TYR A 4 -9.46 1.33 -3.45
C TYR A 4 -8.20 0.74 -2.83
N ALA A 5 -7.16 0.59 -3.65
CA ALA A 5 -5.85 0.13 -3.19
C ALA A 5 -4.94 1.30 -2.84
N PHE A 6 -4.24 1.17 -1.71
CA PHE A 6 -3.30 2.15 -1.20
C PHE A 6 -1.92 1.54 -1.00
N ILE A 7 -0.91 2.24 -1.49
CA ILE A 7 0.50 1.87 -1.38
C ILE A 7 1.22 3.04 -0.72
N PHE A 8 1.85 2.79 0.43
CA PHE A 8 2.56 3.82 1.20
C PHE A 8 4.06 3.66 0.98
N ALA A 9 4.67 4.64 0.33
CA ALA A 9 6.06 4.62 -0.07
C ALA A 9 6.75 5.95 0.26
N ARG A 10 7.45 6.04 1.38
CA ARG A 10 8.24 7.22 1.74
C ARG A 10 9.63 7.21 1.10
N GLY A 11 10.22 8.40 0.89
CA GLY A 11 11.55 8.56 0.33
C GLY A 11 12.68 8.15 1.28
N GLY A 12 12.54 8.41 2.58
CA GLY A 12 13.57 8.25 3.61
C GLY A 12 13.81 6.82 4.11
N SER A 13 13.95 5.82 3.25
CA SER A 13 14.26 4.44 3.66
C SER A 13 15.68 4.31 4.18
N LYS A 14 15.88 4.03 5.48
CA LYS A 14 17.21 3.94 6.13
C LYS A 14 17.92 2.61 5.87
N GLY A 15 17.22 1.49 5.97
CA GLY A 15 17.83 0.15 5.80
C GLY A 15 18.33 -0.11 4.37
N VAL A 16 17.57 0.34 3.38
CA VAL A 16 17.95 0.29 1.96
C VAL A 16 17.60 1.64 1.36
N PRO A 17 18.57 2.55 1.14
CA PRO A 17 18.31 3.85 0.54
C PRO A 17 17.63 3.73 -0.83
N GLY A 18 16.58 4.54 -1.04
CA GLY A 18 15.81 4.50 -2.28
C GLY A 18 15.06 3.19 -2.53
N LYS A 19 14.79 2.40 -1.50
CA LYS A 19 14.20 1.06 -1.60
C LYS A 19 13.01 0.98 -2.55
N ASN A 20 12.09 1.91 -2.47
CA ASN A 20 10.82 1.85 -3.21
C ASN A 20 10.99 1.99 -4.73
N ILE A 21 12.06 2.65 -5.19
CA ILE A 21 12.39 2.80 -6.63
C ILE A 21 13.57 1.93 -7.07
N LYS A 22 14.17 1.16 -6.15
CA LYS A 22 15.23 0.22 -6.48
C LYS A 22 14.69 -0.94 -7.31
N LEU A 23 15.48 -1.37 -8.30
CA LEU A 23 15.04 -2.45 -9.19
C LEU A 23 15.05 -3.80 -8.48
N LEU A 24 13.97 -4.53 -8.64
CA LEU A 24 13.80 -5.94 -8.33
C LEU A 24 13.31 -6.63 -9.60
N ALA A 25 14.07 -7.58 -10.16
CA ALA A 25 13.78 -8.21 -11.44
C ALA A 25 13.46 -7.16 -12.55
N ASP A 26 14.39 -6.22 -12.73
CA ASP A 26 14.37 -5.14 -13.73
C ASP A 26 13.20 -4.14 -13.62
N LYS A 27 12.49 -4.12 -12.50
CA LYS A 27 11.34 -3.25 -12.25
C LYS A 27 11.46 -2.59 -10.87
N PRO A 28 11.11 -1.29 -10.72
CA PRO A 28 11.08 -0.65 -9.41
C PRO A 28 10.22 -1.43 -8.40
N LEU A 29 10.68 -1.54 -7.16
CA LEU A 29 9.97 -2.28 -6.12
C LEU A 29 8.51 -1.84 -5.97
N LEU A 30 8.26 -0.53 -5.98
CA LEU A 30 6.92 0.06 -5.96
C LEU A 30 6.03 -0.45 -7.10
N ALA A 31 6.60 -0.58 -8.30
CA ALA A 31 5.86 -0.94 -9.50
C ALA A 31 5.24 -2.34 -9.42
N HIS A 32 5.86 -3.28 -8.69
CA HIS A 32 5.27 -4.61 -8.46
C HIS A 32 3.92 -4.52 -7.74
N ALA A 33 3.80 -3.66 -6.72
CA ALA A 33 2.55 -3.48 -5.99
C ALA A 33 1.50 -2.75 -6.82
N VAL A 34 1.90 -1.70 -7.57
CA VAL A 34 0.99 -0.93 -8.43
C VAL A 34 0.42 -1.79 -9.55
N GLU A 35 1.29 -2.52 -10.27
CA GLU A 35 0.82 -3.39 -11.36
C GLU A 35 -0.06 -4.54 -10.87
N LEU A 36 0.24 -5.07 -9.68
CA LEU A 36 -0.60 -6.09 -9.09
C LEU A 36 -1.99 -5.54 -8.81
N ALA A 37 -2.08 -4.37 -8.16
CA ALA A 37 -3.35 -3.72 -7.85
C ALA A 37 -4.17 -3.45 -9.13
N ASN A 38 -3.52 -2.93 -10.18
CA ASN A 38 -4.18 -2.63 -11.47
C ASN A 38 -4.68 -3.88 -12.22
N LYS A 39 -4.20 -5.08 -11.87
CA LYS A 39 -4.66 -6.35 -12.47
C LYS A 39 -5.88 -6.95 -11.79
N ILE A 40 -6.25 -6.45 -10.60
CA ILE A 40 -7.37 -6.97 -9.82
C ILE A 40 -8.65 -6.27 -10.26
N PRO A 41 -9.62 -6.99 -10.87
CA PRO A 41 -10.82 -6.36 -11.45
C PRO A 41 -11.69 -5.64 -10.42
N ASP A 42 -11.66 -6.08 -9.16
CA ASP A 42 -12.48 -5.51 -8.10
C ASP A 42 -11.90 -4.21 -7.53
N ILE A 43 -10.66 -3.84 -7.88
CA ILE A 43 -10.04 -2.60 -7.45
C ILE A 43 -10.35 -1.48 -8.45
N ASP A 44 -11.11 -0.49 -8.01
CA ASP A 44 -11.53 0.63 -8.86
C ASP A 44 -10.41 1.66 -9.07
N ASN A 45 -9.62 1.94 -8.03
CA ASN A 45 -8.54 2.94 -8.08
C ASN A 45 -7.32 2.50 -7.28
N VAL A 46 -6.14 2.90 -7.76
CA VAL A 46 -4.85 2.62 -7.10
C VAL A 46 -4.16 3.93 -6.76
N PHE A 47 -3.83 4.11 -5.47
CA PHE A 47 -3.20 5.30 -4.94
C PHE A 47 -1.83 5.00 -4.35
N VAL A 48 -0.87 5.87 -4.61
CA VAL A 48 0.44 5.87 -3.95
C VAL A 48 0.59 7.12 -3.10
N SER A 49 0.74 6.94 -1.78
CA SER A 49 1.02 8.03 -0.86
C SER A 49 2.53 8.16 -0.64
N THR A 50 3.11 9.31 -1.05
CA THR A 50 4.54 9.56 -0.94
C THR A 50 4.86 11.03 -0.68
N ASP A 51 6.00 11.28 -0.04
CA ASP A 51 6.63 12.59 0.15
C ASP A 51 7.77 12.86 -0.83
N ASP A 52 8.06 11.90 -1.72
CA ASP A 52 9.22 11.88 -2.62
C ASP A 52 8.78 11.98 -4.09
N GLU A 53 9.37 12.93 -4.82
CA GLU A 53 9.01 13.22 -6.20
C GLU A 53 9.43 12.10 -7.19
N ASP A 54 10.51 11.39 -6.91
CA ASP A 54 10.95 10.30 -7.80
C ASP A 54 10.05 9.07 -7.62
N ILE A 55 9.62 8.80 -6.39
CA ILE A 55 8.57 7.80 -6.12
C ILE A 55 7.26 8.18 -6.80
N ALA A 56 6.87 9.47 -6.75
CA ALA A 56 5.67 9.97 -7.41
C ALA A 56 5.71 9.79 -8.93
N LYS A 57 6.85 10.06 -9.57
CA LYS A 57 7.04 9.82 -11.01
C LYS A 57 6.87 8.35 -11.38
N VAL A 58 7.49 7.45 -10.61
CA VAL A 58 7.36 6.01 -10.82
C VAL A 58 5.90 5.57 -10.63
N ALA A 59 5.22 6.03 -9.59
CA ALA A 59 3.81 5.71 -9.34
C ALA A 59 2.92 6.09 -10.54
N ASN A 60 3.04 7.31 -11.03
CA ASN A 60 2.32 7.80 -12.21
C ASN A 60 2.65 6.98 -13.47
N GLN A 61 3.92 6.66 -13.69
CA GLN A 61 4.37 5.87 -14.85
C GLN A 61 3.73 4.48 -14.89
N TYR A 62 3.46 3.87 -13.74
CA TYR A 62 2.86 2.55 -13.63
C TYR A 62 1.33 2.59 -13.43
N GLY A 63 0.70 3.77 -13.49
CA GLY A 63 -0.75 3.91 -13.52
C GLY A 63 -1.42 4.03 -12.15
N ALA A 64 -0.70 4.52 -11.14
CA ALA A 64 -1.28 4.89 -9.86
C ALA A 64 -1.48 6.41 -9.76
N GLU A 65 -2.52 6.84 -9.06
CA GLU A 65 -2.72 8.24 -8.69
C GLU A 65 -1.88 8.58 -7.45
N VAL A 66 -1.21 9.73 -7.48
CA VAL A 66 -0.30 10.15 -6.41
C VAL A 66 -1.00 11.00 -5.38
N ILE A 67 -0.87 10.62 -4.11
CA ILE A 67 -1.22 11.43 -2.95
C ILE A 67 0.06 12.01 -2.37
N HIS A 68 0.29 13.31 -2.56
CA HIS A 68 1.44 13.99 -1.99
C HIS A 68 1.30 14.08 -0.47
N ARG A 69 2.11 13.29 0.23
CA ARG A 69 2.11 13.21 1.70
C ARG A 69 3.01 14.30 2.28
N PRO A 70 2.53 15.08 3.27
CA PRO A 70 3.37 16.04 3.97
C PRO A 70 4.60 15.36 4.60
N LYS A 71 5.76 15.99 4.54
CA LYS A 71 7.01 15.48 5.11
C LYS A 71 6.91 15.14 6.60
N ALA A 72 6.09 15.87 7.35
CA ALA A 72 5.81 15.58 8.75
C ALA A 72 5.16 14.19 8.98
N LEU A 73 4.47 13.65 7.96
CA LEU A 73 3.86 12.33 7.99
C LEU A 73 4.74 11.23 7.36
N ALA A 74 5.98 11.54 7.02
CA ALA A 74 6.93 10.62 6.40
C ALA A 74 8.18 10.38 7.26
N GLN A 75 8.17 10.81 8.52
CA GLN A 75 9.28 10.63 9.46
C GLN A 75 9.36 9.17 9.92
N ASP A 76 10.52 8.76 10.47
CA ASP A 76 10.75 7.38 10.91
C ASP A 76 9.88 6.98 12.11
N ASP A 77 9.57 7.93 12.97
CA ASP A 77 8.76 7.77 14.18
C ASP A 77 7.27 8.08 13.96
N THR A 78 6.89 8.49 12.75
CA THR A 78 5.50 8.74 12.43
C THR A 78 4.73 7.42 12.33
N PRO A 79 3.67 7.22 13.13
CA PRO A 79 2.81 6.06 13.00
C PRO A 79 2.19 5.99 11.61
N GLU A 80 2.25 4.82 10.97
CA GLU A 80 1.70 4.60 9.62
C GLU A 80 0.21 4.96 9.53
N TRP A 81 -0.52 4.78 10.62
CA TRP A 81 -1.92 5.15 10.75
C TRP A 81 -2.22 6.61 10.38
N LEU A 82 -1.33 7.54 10.71
CA LEU A 82 -1.51 8.96 10.34
C LEU A 82 -1.39 9.18 8.82
N ALA A 83 -0.54 8.40 8.15
CA ALA A 83 -0.46 8.43 6.69
C ALA A 83 -1.73 7.85 6.04
N TRP A 84 -2.31 6.81 6.64
CA TRP A 84 -3.60 6.24 6.19
C TRP A 84 -4.73 7.25 6.32
N GLN A 85 -4.87 7.89 7.49
CA GLN A 85 -5.89 8.91 7.72
C GLN A 85 -5.75 10.08 6.72
N HIS A 86 -4.51 10.52 6.45
CA HIS A 86 -4.25 11.56 5.46
C HIS A 86 -4.72 11.13 4.07
N ALA A 87 -4.38 9.92 3.64
CA ALA A 87 -4.74 9.39 2.33
C ALA A 87 -6.26 9.25 2.18
N ILE A 88 -6.93 8.67 3.18
CA ILE A 88 -8.40 8.52 3.20
C ILE A 88 -9.08 9.90 3.11
N LYS A 89 -8.63 10.87 3.90
CA LYS A 89 -9.17 12.24 3.88
C LYS A 89 -8.98 12.90 2.51
N TRP A 90 -7.80 12.73 1.92
CA TRP A 90 -7.49 13.27 0.60
C TRP A 90 -8.43 12.68 -0.46
N VAL A 91 -8.56 11.34 -0.50
CA VAL A 91 -9.43 10.64 -1.45
C VAL A 91 -10.89 11.05 -1.28
N ASN A 92 -11.41 11.05 -0.05
CA ASN A 92 -12.79 11.46 0.22
C ASN A 92 -13.09 12.88 -0.23
N THR A 93 -12.08 13.77 -0.18
CA THR A 93 -12.24 15.16 -0.57
C THR A 93 -12.16 15.37 -2.10
N LYS A 94 -11.28 14.61 -2.78
CA LYS A 94 -10.95 14.81 -4.20
C LYS A 94 -11.72 13.89 -5.14
N ILE A 95 -11.97 12.65 -4.72
CA ILE A 95 -12.55 11.59 -5.55
C ILE A 95 -13.95 11.23 -5.07
N GLY A 96 -14.13 11.10 -3.76
CA GLY A 96 -15.37 10.71 -3.11
C GLY A 96 -15.20 9.53 -2.15
N VAL A 97 -16.30 9.19 -1.48
CA VAL A 97 -16.32 8.10 -0.48
C VAL A 97 -16.16 6.75 -1.17
N PHE A 98 -15.44 5.85 -0.53
CA PHE A 98 -15.23 4.46 -0.94
C PHE A 98 -15.53 3.51 0.24
N ASP A 99 -15.73 2.24 -0.06
CA ASP A 99 -16.22 1.26 0.91
C ASP A 99 -15.10 0.41 1.50
N VAL A 100 -14.09 0.04 0.70
CA VAL A 100 -13.03 -0.87 1.11
C VAL A 100 -11.65 -0.27 0.87
N PHE A 101 -10.84 -0.26 1.92
CA PHE A 101 -9.44 0.15 1.90
C PHE A 101 -8.53 -1.09 1.81
N VAL A 102 -7.79 -1.24 0.71
CA VAL A 102 -6.83 -2.34 0.51
C VAL A 102 -5.42 -1.81 0.66
N SER A 103 -4.69 -2.21 1.71
CA SER A 103 -3.28 -1.85 1.89
C SER A 103 -2.35 -2.85 1.22
N LEU A 104 -1.50 -2.38 0.31
CA LEU A 104 -0.53 -3.20 -0.44
C LEU A 104 0.91 -2.71 -0.18
N PRO A 105 1.57 -3.16 0.90
CA PRO A 105 2.94 -2.77 1.20
C PRO A 105 3.93 -3.16 0.09
N THR A 106 4.86 -2.27 -0.24
CA THR A 106 5.93 -2.53 -1.23
C THR A 106 6.90 -3.64 -0.78
N THR A 107 6.98 -3.89 0.53
CA THR A 107 7.88 -4.88 1.13
C THR A 107 7.46 -6.35 0.95
N SER A 108 6.33 -6.59 0.29
CA SER A 108 5.85 -7.94 -0.05
C SER A 108 5.67 -8.10 -1.56
N PRO A 109 6.73 -8.01 -2.36
CA PRO A 109 6.63 -8.00 -3.83
C PRO A 109 6.24 -9.35 -4.45
N LEU A 110 6.35 -10.44 -3.68
CA LEU A 110 6.07 -11.81 -4.17
C LEU A 110 4.61 -12.25 -3.99
N ARG A 111 3.73 -11.37 -3.45
CA ARG A 111 2.31 -11.70 -3.39
C ARG A 111 1.74 -11.81 -4.81
N ASN A 112 0.77 -12.67 -4.98
CA ASN A 112 0.06 -12.83 -6.25
C ASN A 112 -1.35 -12.21 -6.18
N GLN A 113 -2.01 -12.14 -7.32
CA GLN A 113 -3.36 -11.58 -7.47
C GLN A 113 -4.37 -12.33 -6.59
N LEU A 114 -4.32 -13.66 -6.58
CA LEU A 114 -5.25 -14.52 -5.84
C LEU A 114 -5.18 -14.27 -4.32
N ASP A 115 -4.01 -13.91 -3.78
CA ASP A 115 -3.87 -13.61 -2.36
C ASP A 115 -4.69 -12.36 -1.97
N VAL A 116 -4.69 -11.34 -2.82
CA VAL A 116 -5.46 -10.11 -2.59
C VAL A 116 -6.95 -10.34 -2.82
N GLU A 117 -7.33 -11.02 -3.90
CA GLU A 117 -8.73 -11.37 -4.20
C GLU A 117 -9.36 -12.19 -3.06
N ARG A 118 -8.62 -13.15 -2.50
CA ARG A 118 -9.08 -13.93 -1.33
C ARG A 118 -9.34 -13.05 -0.11
N CYS A 119 -8.50 -12.05 0.15
CA CYS A 119 -8.73 -11.11 1.25
C CYS A 119 -9.96 -10.24 1.00
N ILE A 120 -10.14 -9.73 -0.22
CA ILE A 120 -11.32 -8.94 -0.59
C ILE A 120 -12.60 -9.78 -0.44
N ASN A 121 -12.59 -11.02 -0.95
CA ASN A 121 -13.74 -11.92 -0.88
C ASN A 121 -14.04 -12.45 0.53
N ALA A 122 -13.08 -12.43 1.44
CA ALA A 122 -13.26 -12.83 2.83
C ALA A 122 -13.83 -11.69 3.70
N LEU A 123 -13.86 -10.46 3.20
CA LEU A 123 -14.46 -9.33 3.90
C LEU A 123 -16.00 -9.43 3.75
N ASP A 124 -16.70 -9.56 4.86
CA ASP A 124 -18.15 -9.65 4.93
C ASP A 124 -18.73 -8.66 5.96
N ASP A 125 -20.06 -8.64 6.11
CA ASP A 125 -20.75 -7.73 7.03
C ASP A 125 -20.42 -7.98 8.52
N ASN A 126 -19.73 -9.08 8.84
CA ASN A 126 -19.32 -9.45 10.20
C ASN A 126 -17.84 -9.19 10.46
N SER A 127 -17.10 -8.72 9.46
CA SER A 127 -15.66 -8.53 9.50
C SER A 127 -15.29 -7.08 9.23
N ASP A 128 -14.65 -6.41 10.19
CA ASP A 128 -14.12 -5.05 9.99
C ASP A 128 -12.77 -5.05 9.25
N ILE A 129 -11.97 -6.11 9.42
CA ILE A 129 -10.63 -6.24 8.85
C ILE A 129 -10.36 -7.68 8.45
N VAL A 130 -9.71 -7.86 7.30
CA VAL A 130 -9.11 -9.14 6.88
C VAL A 130 -7.61 -8.95 6.75
N LEU A 131 -6.83 -9.80 7.39
CA LEU A 131 -5.37 -9.77 7.37
C LEU A 131 -4.80 -11.07 6.81
N THR A 132 -3.68 -10.97 6.11
CA THR A 132 -2.87 -12.14 5.76
C THR A 132 -1.94 -12.50 6.91
N ALA A 133 -1.84 -13.79 7.21
CA ALA A 133 -0.92 -14.31 8.20
C ALA A 133 -0.18 -15.53 7.66
N THR A 134 1.00 -15.80 8.19
CA THR A 134 1.79 -17.00 7.88
C THR A 134 2.39 -17.57 9.16
N GLU A 135 2.58 -18.89 9.18
CA GLU A 135 3.34 -19.51 10.25
C GLU A 135 4.77 -18.98 10.25
N THR A 136 5.30 -18.72 11.43
CA THR A 136 6.63 -18.19 11.59
C THR A 136 7.43 -18.95 12.63
N THR A 137 8.73 -19.08 12.37
CA THR A 137 9.72 -19.62 13.32
C THR A 137 10.39 -18.51 14.14
N ARG A 138 10.01 -17.24 13.94
CA ARG A 138 10.60 -16.09 14.63
C ARG A 138 10.06 -15.94 16.05
N SER A 139 10.79 -15.17 16.87
CA SER A 139 10.39 -14.85 18.22
C SER A 139 9.00 -14.15 18.27
N PRO A 140 8.13 -14.53 19.23
CA PRO A 140 6.80 -13.93 19.42
C PRO A 140 6.83 -12.43 19.78
N TRP A 141 8.00 -11.86 20.02
CA TRP A 141 8.18 -10.44 20.32
C TRP A 141 8.20 -9.54 19.06
N PHE A 142 8.09 -10.12 17.86
CA PHE A 142 8.12 -9.37 16.59
C PHE A 142 6.90 -9.69 15.72
N ASN A 143 5.98 -8.73 15.63
CA ASN A 143 4.84 -8.73 14.69
C ASN A 143 4.07 -10.07 14.63
N MET A 144 3.85 -10.70 15.77
CA MET A 144 3.04 -11.89 15.88
C MET A 144 1.71 -11.56 16.54
N VAL A 145 0.68 -12.25 16.07
CA VAL A 145 -0.66 -12.25 16.67
C VAL A 145 -0.95 -13.66 17.20
N SER A 146 -1.58 -13.72 18.35
CA SER A 146 -2.05 -14.97 18.98
C SER A 146 -3.51 -15.19 18.65
#